data_86b74fb209c028fbdfc6feba4eadc977
#
_entry.id   86b74fb209c028fbdfc6feba4eadc977
#
_cell.length_a   1.000
_cell.length_b   1.000
_cell.length_c   1.000
_cell.angle_alpha   90.00
_cell.angle_beta   90.00
_cell.angle_gamma   90.00
#
_symmetry.space_group_name_H-M   'P 1'
#
loop_
_entity.id
_entity.type
_entity.pdbx_description
1 polymer ?
#
loop_
_entity_poly.entity_id
_entity_poly.type
_entity_poly.pdbx_seq_one_letter_code
_entity_poly.pdbx_strand_id
1 'polypeptide(L)'
;MEEDYLPVVVGAAVIGDHVLRLLFSDGTVGDLDFSSERWTGVLEPLNDSAHFAQVEVDRGAGTVGWPGGIDLAPEPLYEQAKAHPVAAA
;
A
#
# COMPACT_ATOMS: atom_id res chain seq x y z
N MET A 1 -16.75 -7.53 21.54
CA MET A 1 -16.24 -7.28 21.11
C MET A 1 -15.80 -6.80 20.23
N GLU A 2 -15.58 -6.51 19.67
CA GLU A 2 -15.15 -6.10 18.88
C GLU A 2 -14.33 -5.67 18.68
N GLU A 3 -14.08 -5.50 18.31
CA GLU A 3 -13.16 -5.08 18.25
C GLU A 3 -12.51 -4.24 17.51
N ASP A 4 -11.82 -3.62 17.52
CA ASP A 4 -10.90 -2.74 16.88
C ASP A 4 -9.96 -3.42 15.97
N TYR A 5 -10.46 -4.44 15.33
CA TYR A 5 -9.67 -5.22 14.40
C TYR A 5 -9.55 -4.46 13.09
N LEU A 6 -8.33 -4.14 12.71
CA LEU A 6 -8.06 -3.52 11.42
C LEU A 6 -7.46 -4.55 10.49
N PRO A 7 -7.95 -4.66 9.26
CA PRO A 7 -7.34 -5.55 8.28
C PRO A 7 -5.91 -5.14 8.01
N VAL A 8 -5.08 -6.12 7.73
CA VAL A 8 -3.67 -5.87 7.41
C VAL A 8 -3.42 -6.21 5.96
N VAL A 9 -2.36 -5.62 5.40
CA VAL A 9 -1.96 -5.91 4.03
C VAL A 9 -1.35 -7.31 4.00
N VAL A 10 -1.84 -8.14 3.09
CA VAL A 10 -1.32 -9.49 2.91
C VAL A 10 -0.78 -9.71 1.50
N GLY A 11 -1.02 -8.77 0.58
CA GLY A 11 -0.46 -8.85 -0.76
C GLY A 11 -0.29 -7.47 -1.35
N ALA A 12 0.72 -7.31 -2.20
CA ALA A 12 0.98 -6.03 -2.86
C ALA A 12 1.61 -6.30 -4.21
N ALA A 13 1.20 -5.51 -5.21
CA ALA A 13 1.77 -5.60 -6.55
C ALA A 13 1.79 -4.22 -7.17
N VAL A 14 2.86 -3.93 -7.89
CA VAL A 14 2.96 -2.70 -8.68
C VAL A 14 2.35 -3.00 -10.04
N ILE A 15 1.27 -2.31 -10.37
CA ILE A 15 0.55 -2.56 -11.61
C ILE A 15 0.67 -1.43 -12.61
N GLY A 16 1.42 -0.38 -12.25
CA GLY A 16 1.67 0.75 -13.14
C GLY A 16 2.69 1.64 -12.48
N ASP A 17 3.04 2.73 -13.14
CA ASP A 17 4.01 3.68 -12.60
C ASP A 17 3.40 4.34 -11.37
N HIS A 18 3.93 4.02 -10.19
CA HIS A 18 3.44 4.52 -8.90
C HIS A 18 2.00 4.13 -8.63
N VAL A 19 1.57 2.95 -9.11
CA VAL A 19 0.24 2.42 -8.82
C VAL A 19 0.40 1.07 -8.14
N LEU A 20 -0.18 0.95 -6.95
CA LEU A 20 -0.14 -0.28 -6.17
C LEU A 20 -1.51 -0.94 -6.14
N ARG A 21 -1.53 -2.25 -6.28
CA ARG A 21 -2.71 -3.06 -5.97
C ARG A 21 -2.45 -3.75 -4.65
N LEU A 22 -3.33 -3.55 -3.69
CA LEU A 22 -3.18 -4.10 -2.35
C LEU A 22 -4.32 -5.06 -2.04
N LEU A 23 -3.96 -6.17 -1.41
CA LEU A 23 -4.91 -7.14 -0.88
C LEU A 23 -4.82 -7.09 0.64
N PHE A 24 -5.98 -6.99 1.28
CA PHE A 24 -6.06 -6.95 2.73
C PHE A 24 -6.61 -8.25 3.27
N SER A 25 -6.39 -8.50 4.56
CA SER A 25 -6.75 -9.75 5.21
C SER A 25 -8.25 -10.01 5.22
N ASP A 26 -9.07 -8.98 5.06
CA ASP A 26 -10.53 -9.14 5.01
C ASP A 26 -11.03 -9.37 3.58
N GLY A 27 -10.14 -9.51 2.61
CA GLY A 27 -10.50 -9.72 1.22
C GLY A 27 -10.64 -8.46 0.40
N THR A 28 -10.49 -7.29 1.01
CA THR A 28 -10.53 -6.03 0.26
C THR A 28 -9.35 -5.96 -0.70
N VAL A 29 -9.63 -5.63 -1.96
CA VAL A 29 -8.59 -5.41 -2.96
C VAL A 29 -8.84 -4.05 -3.57
N GLY A 30 -7.81 -3.21 -3.60
CA GLY A 30 -7.95 -1.88 -4.16
C GLY A 30 -6.68 -1.42 -4.84
N ASP A 31 -6.85 -0.47 -5.76
CA ASP A 31 -5.74 0.13 -6.48
C ASP A 31 -5.51 1.53 -5.95
N LEU A 32 -4.26 1.82 -5.61
CA LEU A 32 -3.86 3.10 -5.05
C LEU A 32 -2.90 3.75 -6.04
N ASP A 33 -3.31 4.89 -6.57
CA ASP A 33 -2.53 5.62 -7.57
C ASP A 33 -1.80 6.76 -6.88
N PHE A 34 -0.49 6.63 -6.79
CA PHE A 34 0.36 7.64 -6.16
C PHE A 34 1.10 8.49 -7.20
N SER A 35 0.66 8.45 -8.46
CA SER A 35 1.40 9.13 -9.53
C SER A 35 1.41 10.65 -9.35
N SER A 36 0.44 11.21 -8.65
CA SER A 36 0.40 12.65 -8.40
C SER A 36 1.01 13.04 -7.07
N GLU A 37 1.49 12.06 -6.29
CA GLU A 37 2.12 12.35 -5.01
C GLU A 37 3.54 12.84 -5.20
N ARG A 38 3.92 13.78 -4.34
CA ARG A 38 5.31 14.22 -4.26
C ARG A 38 5.79 13.96 -2.86
N TRP A 39 6.63 12.97 -2.69
CA TRP A 39 7.13 12.61 -1.37
C TRP A 39 8.35 13.43 -1.01
N THR A 40 8.44 13.75 0.28
CA THR A 40 9.55 14.52 0.83
C THR A 40 10.08 13.82 2.07
N GLY A 41 11.22 14.28 2.57
CA GLY A 41 11.81 13.73 3.78
C GLY A 41 12.22 12.28 3.58
N VAL A 42 11.93 11.45 4.56
CA VAL A 42 12.33 10.04 4.51
C VAL A 42 11.62 9.27 3.40
N LEU A 43 10.51 9.79 2.89
CA LEU A 43 9.75 9.12 1.83
C LEU A 43 10.19 9.54 0.44
N GLU A 44 11.13 10.46 0.33
CA GLU A 44 11.54 10.99 -0.96
C GLU A 44 11.99 9.93 -1.97
N PRO A 45 12.65 8.83 -1.55
CA PRO A 45 13.04 7.81 -2.54
C PRO A 45 11.86 7.21 -3.30
N LEU A 46 10.64 7.30 -2.77
CA LEU A 46 9.47 6.77 -3.45
C LEU A 46 9.10 7.55 -4.71
N ASN A 47 9.67 8.75 -4.89
CA ASN A 47 9.48 9.47 -6.14
C ASN A 47 10.12 8.77 -7.34
N ASP A 48 11.11 7.92 -7.08
CA ASP A 48 11.77 7.14 -8.13
C ASP A 48 10.96 5.88 -8.39
N SER A 49 10.50 5.69 -9.63
CA SER A 49 9.65 4.55 -9.94
C SER A 49 10.38 3.22 -9.72
N ALA A 50 11.70 3.18 -9.92
CA ALA A 50 12.45 1.95 -9.70
C ALA A 50 12.48 1.59 -8.21
N HIS A 51 12.59 2.58 -7.34
CA HIS A 51 12.56 2.32 -5.90
C HIS A 51 11.15 1.94 -5.47
N PHE A 52 10.15 2.65 -5.98
CA PHE A 52 8.75 2.36 -5.68
C PHE A 52 8.40 0.93 -6.04
N ALA A 53 8.97 0.41 -7.13
CA ALA A 53 8.68 -0.94 -7.60
C ALA A 53 9.23 -2.03 -6.68
N GLN A 54 10.06 -1.66 -5.72
CA GLN A 54 10.64 -2.62 -4.78
C GLN A 54 9.77 -2.83 -3.53
N VAL A 55 8.52 -2.45 -3.61
CA VAL A 55 7.58 -2.58 -2.49
C VAL A 55 7.49 -4.04 -2.03
N GLU A 56 7.38 -4.23 -0.72
CA GLU A 56 7.22 -5.55 -0.10
C GLU A 56 6.17 -5.47 0.98
N VAL A 57 5.50 -6.60 1.21
CA VAL A 57 4.58 -6.70 2.34
C VAL A 57 5.41 -6.87 3.60
N ASP A 58 5.16 -6.02 4.59
CA ASP A 58 5.80 -6.12 5.90
C ASP A 58 4.81 -6.81 6.84
N ARG A 59 5.00 -8.09 7.03
CA ARG A 59 4.03 -8.88 7.81
C ARG A 59 4.04 -8.49 9.28
N GLY A 60 5.17 -8.05 9.79
CA GLY A 60 5.26 -7.64 11.18
C GLY A 60 4.49 -6.38 11.44
N ALA A 61 4.48 -5.44 10.49
CA ALA A 61 3.79 -4.17 10.65
C ALA A 61 2.39 -4.20 10.04
N GLY A 62 2.06 -5.22 9.24
CA GLY A 62 0.74 -5.30 8.61
C GLY A 62 0.53 -4.29 7.51
N THR A 63 1.60 -3.87 6.84
CA THR A 63 1.53 -2.85 5.81
C THR A 63 2.56 -3.16 4.73
N VAL A 64 2.88 -2.17 3.92
CA VAL A 64 3.90 -2.30 2.89
C VAL A 64 5.09 -1.45 3.25
N GLY A 65 6.26 -1.87 2.77
CA GLY A 65 7.50 -1.13 2.99
C GLY A 65 8.41 -1.23 1.80
N TRP A 66 9.47 -0.47 1.84
CA TRP A 66 10.48 -0.40 0.79
C TRP A 66 11.86 -0.46 1.41
N PRO A 67 12.88 -0.84 0.63
CA PRO A 67 14.24 -0.82 1.16
C PRO A 67 14.61 0.55 1.70
N GLY A 68 15.36 0.57 2.78
CA GLY A 68 15.75 1.82 3.43
C GLY A 68 14.91 2.17 4.63
N GLY A 69 14.08 1.22 5.12
CA GLY A 69 13.28 1.48 6.30
C GLY A 69 12.05 2.33 6.06
N ILE A 70 11.61 2.40 4.81
CA ILE A 70 10.44 3.20 4.43
C ILE A 70 9.20 2.34 4.53
N ASP A 71 8.16 2.84 5.20
CA ASP A 71 6.87 2.16 5.21
C ASP A 71 5.75 3.20 5.27
N LEU A 72 4.53 2.74 5.01
CA LEU A 72 3.35 3.59 5.06
C LEU A 72 2.40 3.05 6.11
N ALA A 73 1.62 3.95 6.71
CA ALA A 73 0.64 3.56 7.70
C ALA A 73 -0.47 2.75 7.01
N PRO A 74 -0.90 1.63 7.61
CA PRO A 74 -1.90 0.79 6.95
C PRO A 74 -3.30 1.39 6.91
N GLU A 75 -3.67 2.23 7.86
CA GLU A 75 -5.03 2.75 7.93
C GLU A 75 -5.40 3.60 6.71
N PRO A 76 -4.59 4.60 6.32
CA PRO A 76 -4.92 5.35 5.12
C PRO A 76 -4.92 4.50 3.87
N LEU A 77 -4.05 3.47 3.82
CA LEU A 77 -4.02 2.58 2.67
C LEU A 77 -5.32 1.81 2.56
N TYR A 78 -5.84 1.34 3.67
CA TYR A 78 -7.09 0.59 3.68
C TYR A 78 -8.26 1.48 3.24
N GLU A 79 -8.31 2.72 3.74
CA GLU A 79 -9.36 3.64 3.36
C GLU A 79 -9.33 3.92 1.87
N GLN A 80 -8.15 4.11 1.30
CA GLN A 80 -8.03 4.36 -0.13
C GLN A 80 -8.39 3.13 -0.94
N ALA A 81 -8.00 1.95 -0.47
CA ALA A 81 -8.33 0.72 -1.17
C ALA A 81 -9.84 0.52 -1.22
N LYS A 82 -10.55 0.83 -0.14
CA LYS A 82 -12.00 0.73 -0.13
C LYS A 82 -12.64 1.73 -1.07
N ALA A 83 -12.03 2.90 -1.21
CA ALA A 83 -12.56 3.95 -2.09
C ALA A 83 -12.33 3.62 -3.56
N HIS A 84 -11.36 2.78 -3.87
CA HIS A 84 -11.00 2.44 -5.24
C HIS A 84 -10.89 0.93 -5.41
N PRO A 85 -11.98 0.21 -5.18
CA PRO A 85 -11.93 -1.26 -5.22
C PRO A 85 -11.69 -1.77 -6.62
N VAL A 86 -11.00 -2.91 -6.68
CA VAL A 86 -10.83 -3.62 -7.93
C VAL A 86 -12.06 -4.50 -8.11
N ALA A 87 -12.75 -4.33 -9.23
CA ALA A 87 -13.94 -5.12 -9.49
C ALA A 87 -13.57 -6.59 -9.65
N ALA A 88 -14.34 -7.45 -9.04
CA ALA A 88 -14.14 -8.89 -9.21
C ALA A 88 -14.47 -9.24 -10.64
N ALA A 89 -13.61 -10.02 -11.26
CA ALA A 89 -13.83 -10.43 -12.64
C ALA A 89 -14.92 -11.47 -12.71
#